data_0e3524b10128dea522871c1b3f3a2699
#
_entry.id   0e3524b10128dea522871c1b3f3a2699
#
_cell.length_a   1.000
_cell.length_b   1.000
_cell.length_c   1.000
_cell.angle_alpha   90.00
_cell.angle_beta   90.00
_cell.angle_gamma   90.00
#
_symmetry.space_group_name_H-M   'P 1'
#
loop_
_entity.id
_entity.type
_entity.pdbx_description
1 polymer ?
#
loop_
_entity_poly.entity_id
_entity_poly.type
_entity_poly.pdbx_seq_one_letter_code
_entity_poly.pdbx_strand_id
1 'polypeptide(L)'
;MNKRLQWVLFTVLSLFSPALLAVGLGGAVVESYLDQPLDVRVELITQSEEELQSITAGLASAGDFELLGMSRTAITVPLNFDVVTDADRPYIRISSDLNINEPVVQVLVEIVWAGGRMLREYTLFLDPPTFDSPAPQVPVKPAPVETAPVETEPTTVAPIQKATPPVEEKAE
;
A
#
# COMPACT_ATOMS: atom_id res chain seq x y z
N MET A 1 52.29 11.95 27.31
CA MET A 1 50.83 12.07 27.52
C MET A 1 50.41 10.84 28.28
N ASN A 2 49.83 10.98 29.48
CA ASN A 2 49.60 9.86 30.40
C ASN A 2 48.44 9.00 29.88
N LYS A 3 48.65 7.69 29.77
CA LYS A 3 47.61 6.73 29.31
C LYS A 3 46.28 6.91 30.06
N ARG A 4 46.32 7.22 31.35
CA ARG A 4 45.12 7.51 32.17
C ARG A 4 44.37 8.74 31.69
N LEU A 5 45.06 9.80 31.26
CA LEU A 5 44.48 11.02 30.72
C LEU A 5 43.80 10.75 29.36
N GLN A 6 44.39 9.89 28.54
CA GLN A 6 43.78 9.47 27.27
C GLN A 6 42.50 8.68 27.48
N TRP A 7 42.45 7.78 28.46
CA TRP A 7 41.27 7.05 28.79
C TRP A 7 40.12 7.94 29.33
N VAL A 8 40.48 8.89 30.19
CA VAL A 8 39.49 9.89 30.69
C VAL A 8 38.96 10.77 29.56
N LEU A 9 39.82 11.23 28.66
CA LEU A 9 39.42 12.03 27.50
C LEU A 9 38.50 11.23 26.56
N PHE A 10 38.82 9.95 26.35
CA PHE A 10 37.98 9.07 25.51
C PHE A 10 36.62 8.80 26.13
N THR A 11 36.58 8.62 27.46
CA THR A 11 35.30 8.43 28.19
C THR A 11 34.45 9.69 28.18
N VAL A 12 35.02 10.86 28.34
CA VAL A 12 34.29 12.13 28.28
C VAL A 12 33.79 12.41 26.86
N LEU A 13 34.55 12.11 25.81
CA LEU A 13 34.09 12.26 24.43
C LEU A 13 32.98 11.30 24.06
N SER A 14 32.94 10.10 24.65
CA SER A 14 31.88 9.11 24.44
C SER A 14 30.54 9.50 25.08
N LEU A 15 30.54 10.39 26.08
CA LEU A 15 29.33 10.91 26.74
C LEU A 15 28.61 12.03 25.94
N PHE A 16 29.29 12.59 24.93
CA PHE A 16 28.71 13.58 24.01
C PHE A 16 28.21 12.90 22.73
N SER A 17 27.36 11.87 22.87
CA SER A 17 26.61 11.34 21.72
C SER A 17 25.47 12.31 21.42
N PRO A 18 25.45 13.06 20.31
CA PRO A 18 24.30 13.86 19.94
C PRO A 18 23.12 12.89 19.72
N ALA A 19 21.99 13.19 20.33
CA ALA A 19 20.76 12.50 19.99
C ALA A 19 20.47 12.74 18.51
N LEU A 20 20.58 11.70 17.70
CA LEU A 20 20.20 11.75 16.29
C LEU A 20 18.68 11.82 16.25
N LEU A 21 18.14 13.02 16.11
CA LEU A 21 16.74 13.25 15.81
C LEU A 21 16.50 12.82 14.37
N ALA A 22 15.72 11.78 14.19
CA ALA A 22 15.43 11.20 12.88
C ALA A 22 13.96 11.40 12.56
N VAL A 23 13.70 12.16 11.50
CA VAL A 23 12.39 12.23 10.86
C VAL A 23 12.35 11.21 9.73
N GLY A 24 11.25 10.47 9.61
CA GLY A 24 11.06 9.46 8.58
C GLY A 24 9.63 9.42 8.04
N LEU A 25 9.48 8.89 6.85
CA LEU A 25 8.19 8.59 6.25
C LEU A 25 7.93 7.08 6.35
N GLY A 26 6.77 6.71 6.86
CA GLY A 26 6.30 5.34 7.01
C GLY A 26 5.55 4.82 5.79
N GLY A 27 4.60 3.91 6.01
CA GLY A 27 3.73 3.39 4.97
C GLY A 27 2.74 4.42 4.43
N ALA A 28 2.26 4.21 3.21
CA ALA A 28 1.15 4.95 2.63
C ALA A 28 -0.11 4.08 2.63
N VAL A 29 -1.24 4.68 3.00
CA VAL A 29 -2.57 4.05 2.96
C VAL A 29 -3.44 4.88 2.04
N VAL A 30 -3.96 4.27 0.98
CA VAL A 30 -4.89 4.90 0.03
C VAL A 30 -6.31 4.73 0.57
N GLU A 31 -7.04 5.83 0.73
CA GLU A 31 -8.41 5.84 1.27
C GLU A 31 -9.47 6.11 0.19
N SER A 32 -9.04 6.54 -1.00
CA SER A 32 -9.91 6.80 -2.15
C SER A 32 -9.89 5.65 -3.16
N TYR A 33 -10.90 5.61 -4.02
CA TYR A 33 -11.01 4.67 -5.12
C TYR A 33 -10.66 5.33 -6.46
N LEU A 34 -10.49 4.51 -7.50
CA LEU A 34 -10.35 4.96 -8.87
C LEU A 34 -11.57 5.83 -9.27
N ASP A 35 -11.35 6.81 -10.14
CA ASP A 35 -12.35 7.80 -10.55
C ASP A 35 -12.87 8.72 -9.43
N GLN A 36 -12.13 8.82 -8.31
CA GLN A 36 -12.39 9.75 -7.22
C GLN A 36 -11.21 10.70 -7.01
N PRO A 37 -11.41 11.83 -6.30
CA PRO A 37 -10.29 12.62 -5.79
C PRO A 37 -9.39 11.76 -4.90
N LEU A 38 -8.08 11.90 -5.07
CA LEU A 38 -7.10 11.17 -4.28
C LEU A 38 -7.19 11.56 -2.80
N ASP A 39 -7.13 10.57 -1.94
CA ASP A 39 -6.94 10.73 -0.50
C ASP A 39 -6.01 9.63 0.00
N VAL A 40 -4.82 10.02 0.45
CA VAL A 40 -3.77 9.11 0.91
C VAL A 40 -3.20 9.63 2.21
N ARG A 41 -2.99 8.72 3.17
CA ARG A 41 -2.26 9.00 4.41
C ARG A 41 -0.89 8.35 4.35
N VAL A 42 0.14 9.16 4.57
CA VAL A 42 1.52 8.71 4.72
C VAL A 42 1.93 8.89 6.18
N GLU A 43 2.26 7.80 6.86
CA GLU A 43 2.69 7.84 8.25
C GLU A 43 3.97 8.67 8.40
N LEU A 44 3.99 9.58 9.37
CA LEU A 44 5.14 10.39 9.70
C LEU A 44 5.77 9.87 10.99
N ILE A 45 7.04 9.50 10.92
CA ILE A 45 7.79 8.96 12.05
C ILE A 45 8.70 10.06 12.55
N THR A 46 8.43 10.57 13.75
CA THR A 46 9.27 11.56 14.42
C THR A 46 9.28 11.28 15.92
N GLN A 47 10.35 11.70 16.58
CA GLN A 47 10.51 11.58 18.03
C GLN A 47 10.45 12.93 18.74
N SER A 48 10.36 14.04 18.01
CA SER A 48 10.37 15.40 18.54
C SER A 48 9.17 16.19 18.02
N GLU A 49 8.41 16.79 18.94
CA GLU A 49 7.31 17.70 18.59
C GLU A 49 7.82 18.98 17.93
N GLU A 50 9.02 19.45 18.29
CA GLU A 50 9.63 20.63 17.69
C GLU A 50 9.97 20.40 16.21
N GLU A 51 10.47 19.21 15.88
CA GLU A 51 10.69 18.83 14.48
C GLU A 51 9.38 18.74 13.72
N LEU A 52 8.35 18.13 14.35
CA LEU A 52 7.03 17.97 13.76
C LEU A 52 6.44 19.32 13.31
N GLN A 53 6.57 20.37 14.13
CA GLN A 53 6.10 21.72 13.79
C GLN A 53 6.88 22.39 12.64
N SER A 54 8.10 21.95 12.39
CA SER A 54 8.96 22.49 11.34
C SER A 54 8.80 21.77 9.98
N ILE A 55 8.07 20.63 9.96
CA ILE A 55 7.95 19.80 8.76
C ILE A 55 7.05 20.48 7.75
N THR A 56 7.54 20.56 6.53
CA THR A 56 6.75 20.86 5.33
C THR A 56 6.83 19.68 4.38
N ALA A 57 5.70 19.33 3.77
CA ALA A 57 5.60 18.25 2.81
C ALA A 57 5.19 18.78 1.43
N GLY A 58 5.62 18.12 0.39
CA GLY A 58 5.28 18.49 -0.97
C GLY A 58 5.68 17.45 -2.00
N LEU A 59 5.35 17.74 -3.25
CA LEU A 59 5.84 17.00 -4.39
C LEU A 59 7.30 17.40 -4.65
N ALA A 60 8.16 16.42 -4.83
CA ALA A 60 9.57 16.66 -5.14
C ALA A 60 9.76 17.47 -6.44
N SER A 61 10.93 18.09 -6.59
CA SER A 61 11.26 18.89 -7.76
C SER A 61 11.38 18.02 -9.02
N ALA A 62 11.24 18.64 -10.20
CA ALA A 62 11.42 17.93 -11.47
C ALA A 62 12.81 17.28 -11.58
N GLY A 63 13.85 17.96 -11.05
CA GLY A 63 15.21 17.42 -11.05
C GLY A 63 15.38 16.19 -10.17
N ASP A 64 14.63 16.10 -9.06
CA ASP A 64 14.65 14.92 -8.19
C ASP A 64 13.98 13.71 -8.89
N PHE A 65 12.90 13.94 -9.62
CA PHE A 65 12.27 12.91 -10.45
C PHE A 65 13.23 12.37 -11.51
N GLU A 66 13.95 13.27 -12.20
CA GLU A 66 14.95 12.88 -13.22
C GLU A 66 16.12 12.10 -12.62
N LEU A 67 16.62 12.51 -11.45
CA LEU A 67 17.71 11.82 -10.74
C LEU A 67 17.35 10.37 -10.39
N LEU A 68 16.06 10.12 -10.09
CA LEU A 68 15.55 8.79 -9.73
C LEU A 68 15.02 8.02 -10.94
N GLY A 69 15.10 8.59 -12.15
CA GLY A 69 14.58 7.98 -13.38
C GLY A 69 13.06 7.89 -13.42
N MET A 70 12.38 8.71 -12.64
CA MET A 70 10.92 8.78 -12.56
C MET A 70 10.37 9.84 -13.52
N SER A 71 9.16 9.63 -14.02
CA SER A 71 8.48 10.60 -14.86
C SER A 71 7.49 11.42 -14.03
N ARG A 72 7.78 12.70 -13.83
CA ARG A 72 6.84 13.62 -13.18
C ARG A 72 5.57 13.85 -13.99
N THR A 73 5.64 13.68 -15.31
CA THR A 73 4.49 13.84 -16.22
C THR A 73 3.44 12.74 -16.05
N ALA A 74 3.73 11.67 -15.32
CA ALA A 74 2.75 10.66 -14.96
C ALA A 74 1.72 11.18 -13.93
N ILE A 75 2.04 12.29 -13.23
CA ILE A 75 1.10 12.95 -12.33
C ILE A 75 0.37 14.03 -13.11
N THR A 76 -0.83 13.71 -13.58
CA THR A 76 -1.64 14.58 -14.45
C THR A 76 -2.47 15.59 -13.67
N VAL A 77 -2.65 15.37 -12.37
CA VAL A 77 -3.51 16.14 -11.48
C VAL A 77 -2.67 16.83 -10.40
N PRO A 78 -2.95 18.10 -10.07
CA PRO A 78 -2.30 18.77 -8.95
C PRO A 78 -2.59 18.04 -7.63
N LEU A 79 -1.55 17.85 -6.83
CA LEU A 79 -1.64 17.23 -5.51
C LEU A 79 -1.42 18.26 -4.41
N ASN A 80 -2.24 18.17 -3.37
CA ASN A 80 -2.12 18.95 -2.14
C ASN A 80 -1.48 18.09 -1.05
N PHE A 81 -0.65 18.69 -0.20
CA PHE A 81 0.08 18.01 0.87
C PHE A 81 -0.16 18.76 2.17
N ASP A 82 -0.77 18.09 3.15
CA ASP A 82 -1.07 18.63 4.46
C ASP A 82 -0.39 17.80 5.54
N VAL A 83 0.33 18.44 6.44
CA VAL A 83 0.91 17.77 7.60
C VAL A 83 -0.09 17.83 8.75
N VAL A 84 -0.62 16.67 9.15
CA VAL A 84 -1.61 16.54 10.23
C VAL A 84 -0.89 16.09 11.50
N THR A 85 -0.88 16.97 12.50
CA THR A 85 -0.16 16.78 13.76
C THR A 85 -1.07 16.45 14.94
N ASP A 86 -2.37 16.75 14.83
CA ASP A 86 -3.35 16.66 15.92
C ASP A 86 -3.88 15.24 16.16
N ALA A 87 -3.45 14.27 15.34
CA ALA A 87 -3.84 12.88 15.46
C ALA A 87 -2.94 12.14 16.47
N ASP A 88 -3.41 11.00 16.98
CA ASP A 88 -2.61 10.10 17.83
C ASP A 88 -1.27 9.71 17.19
N ARG A 89 -1.24 9.65 15.86
CA ARG A 89 -0.05 9.48 15.06
C ARG A 89 -0.03 10.55 13.97
N PRO A 90 1.02 11.36 13.88
CA PRO A 90 1.13 12.36 12.84
C PRO A 90 1.25 11.69 11.47
N TYR A 91 0.66 12.32 10.46
CA TYR A 91 0.71 11.83 9.08
C TYR A 91 0.70 12.98 8.09
N ILE A 92 1.13 12.69 6.86
CA ILE A 92 0.97 13.58 5.73
C ILE A 92 -0.25 13.11 4.94
N ARG A 93 -1.22 13.99 4.75
CA ARG A 93 -2.33 13.77 3.85
C ARG A 93 -1.95 14.26 2.46
N ILE A 94 -2.07 13.38 1.47
CA ILE A 94 -1.90 13.70 0.06
C ILE A 94 -3.28 13.64 -0.57
N SER A 95 -3.74 14.75 -1.14
CA SER A 95 -5.07 14.82 -1.73
C SER A 95 -5.05 15.50 -3.10
N SER A 96 -6.12 15.32 -3.88
CA SER A 96 -6.35 16.05 -5.13
C SER A 96 -7.74 16.63 -5.17
N ASP A 97 -7.91 17.73 -5.90
CA ASP A 97 -9.24 18.33 -6.15
C ASP A 97 -9.95 17.66 -7.33
N LEU A 98 -9.20 16.99 -8.20
CA LEU A 98 -9.70 16.32 -9.39
C LEU A 98 -9.63 14.80 -9.22
N ASN A 99 -10.51 14.10 -9.94
CA ASN A 99 -10.52 12.64 -9.94
C ASN A 99 -9.27 12.07 -10.59
N ILE A 100 -8.76 10.99 -10.05
CA ILE A 100 -7.65 10.20 -10.60
C ILE A 100 -8.23 9.01 -11.35
N ASN A 101 -7.90 8.90 -12.64
CA ASN A 101 -8.37 7.82 -13.52
C ASN A 101 -7.26 6.77 -13.78
N GLU A 102 -6.07 6.99 -13.25
CA GLU A 102 -4.96 6.05 -13.34
C GLU A 102 -5.00 5.09 -12.15
N PRO A 103 -5.03 3.76 -12.38
CA PRO A 103 -5.07 2.76 -11.31
C PRO A 103 -3.77 2.68 -10.52
N VAL A 104 -2.67 3.20 -11.07
CA VAL A 104 -1.36 3.23 -10.42
C VAL A 104 -0.78 4.64 -10.54
N VAL A 105 -0.50 5.26 -9.40
CA VAL A 105 0.09 6.59 -9.33
C VAL A 105 1.42 6.52 -8.59
N GLN A 106 2.50 6.99 -9.21
CA GLN A 106 3.81 7.10 -8.58
C GLN A 106 4.02 8.53 -8.11
N VAL A 107 4.26 8.71 -6.82
CA VAL A 107 4.45 10.01 -6.19
C VAL A 107 5.80 10.04 -5.48
N LEU A 108 6.63 11.03 -5.79
CA LEU A 108 7.85 11.31 -5.05
C LEU A 108 7.57 12.40 -4.03
N VAL A 109 7.45 12.00 -2.78
CA VAL A 109 7.16 12.91 -1.67
C VAL A 109 8.46 13.48 -1.12
N GLU A 110 8.49 14.78 -0.99
CA GLU A 110 9.55 15.53 -0.32
C GLU A 110 9.06 16.00 1.04
N ILE A 111 9.85 15.79 2.07
CA ILE A 111 9.71 16.47 3.35
C ILE A 111 10.97 17.28 3.66
N VAL A 112 10.75 18.48 4.19
CA VAL A 112 11.82 19.38 4.66
C VAL A 112 11.50 19.75 6.10
N TRP A 113 12.52 19.68 6.97
CA TRP A 113 12.43 20.09 8.37
C TRP A 113 13.72 20.77 8.81
N ALA A 114 13.78 21.26 10.04
CA ALA A 114 14.94 21.99 10.54
C ALA A 114 16.26 21.19 10.46
N GLY A 115 16.20 19.87 10.57
CA GLY A 115 17.37 18.99 10.53
C GLY A 115 17.78 18.50 9.13
N GLY A 116 16.94 18.71 8.09
CA GLY A 116 17.28 18.21 6.76
C GLY A 116 16.11 18.10 5.77
N ARG A 117 16.35 17.28 4.79
CA ARG A 117 15.42 16.99 3.68
C ARG A 117 15.42 15.49 3.39
N MET A 118 14.25 14.93 3.12
CA MET A 118 14.09 13.53 2.70
C MET A 118 13.18 13.44 1.50
N LEU A 119 13.50 12.51 0.61
CA LEU A 119 12.69 12.11 -0.53
C LEU A 119 12.28 10.65 -0.36
N ARG A 120 11.02 10.34 -0.64
CA ARG A 120 10.55 8.97 -0.68
C ARG A 120 9.54 8.77 -1.79
N GLU A 121 9.74 7.71 -2.56
CA GLU A 121 8.83 7.27 -3.59
C GLU A 121 7.71 6.43 -3.00
N TYR A 122 6.49 6.66 -3.48
CA TYR A 122 5.31 5.85 -3.21
C TYR A 122 4.65 5.43 -4.51
N THR A 123 4.36 4.14 -4.63
CA THR A 123 3.49 3.61 -5.67
C THR A 123 2.13 3.35 -5.04
N LEU A 124 1.16 4.13 -5.44
CA LEU A 124 -0.21 4.10 -4.95
C LEU A 124 -1.06 3.28 -5.91
N PHE A 125 -1.83 2.34 -5.37
CA PHE A 125 -2.77 1.52 -6.13
C PHE A 125 -4.18 1.95 -5.76
N LEU A 126 -4.96 2.36 -6.75
CA LEU A 126 -6.35 2.75 -6.59
C LEU A 126 -7.24 1.61 -7.05
N ASP A 127 -7.99 1.05 -6.11
CA ASP A 127 -8.95 0.00 -6.41
C ASP A 127 -10.17 0.56 -7.15
N PRO A 128 -10.79 -0.20 -8.06
CA PRO A 128 -12.06 0.20 -8.64
C PRO A 128 -13.12 0.38 -7.56
N PRO A 129 -14.05 1.34 -7.71
CA PRO A 129 -15.12 1.51 -6.76
C PRO A 129 -15.96 0.22 -6.69
N THR A 130 -16.03 -0.39 -5.52
CA THR A 130 -16.93 -1.52 -5.29
C THR A 130 -18.34 -0.96 -5.20
N PHE A 131 -19.12 -1.15 -6.26
CA PHE A 131 -20.56 -0.97 -6.16
C PHE A 131 -21.07 -2.12 -5.29
N ASP A 132 -21.42 -1.85 -4.05
CA ASP A 132 -22.26 -2.73 -3.24
C ASP A 132 -23.64 -2.79 -3.92
N SER A 133 -23.71 -3.55 -5.01
CA SER A 133 -24.97 -3.98 -5.56
C SER A 133 -25.48 -5.04 -4.60
N PRO A 134 -26.57 -4.80 -3.84
CA PRO A 134 -27.15 -5.85 -3.03
C PRO A 134 -27.42 -7.00 -3.99
N ALA A 135 -26.79 -8.14 -3.73
CA ALA A 135 -26.99 -9.34 -4.53
C ALA A 135 -28.52 -9.56 -4.68
N PRO A 136 -29.04 -9.67 -5.91
CA PRO A 136 -30.45 -9.91 -6.10
C PRO A 136 -30.81 -11.18 -5.31
N GLN A 137 -31.56 -11.01 -4.22
CA GLN A 137 -32.13 -12.11 -3.50
C GLN A 137 -33.16 -12.74 -4.43
N VAL A 138 -32.73 -13.76 -5.17
CA VAL A 138 -33.64 -14.61 -5.91
C VAL A 138 -34.54 -15.28 -4.85
N PRO A 139 -35.85 -15.00 -4.80
CA PRO A 139 -36.71 -15.69 -3.87
C PRO A 139 -36.66 -17.18 -4.21
N VAL A 140 -35.99 -17.96 -3.38
CA VAL A 140 -36.06 -19.41 -3.50
C VAL A 140 -37.49 -19.81 -3.12
N LYS A 141 -38.35 -19.91 -4.14
CA LYS A 141 -39.64 -20.50 -3.99
C LYS A 141 -39.42 -21.96 -3.58
N PRO A 142 -39.92 -22.40 -2.39
CA PRO A 142 -39.79 -23.79 -2.00
C PRO A 142 -40.46 -24.65 -3.07
N ALA A 143 -39.72 -25.52 -3.73
CA ALA A 143 -40.29 -26.53 -4.60
C ALA A 143 -41.13 -27.48 -3.73
N PRO A 144 -42.35 -27.85 -4.16
CA PRO A 144 -43.10 -28.85 -3.45
C PRO A 144 -42.33 -30.16 -3.42
N VAL A 145 -42.14 -30.69 -2.23
CA VAL A 145 -41.61 -32.05 -2.03
C VAL A 145 -42.68 -33.01 -2.51
N GLU A 146 -42.58 -33.48 -3.74
CA GLU A 146 -43.36 -34.58 -4.26
C GLU A 146 -42.74 -35.87 -3.73
N THR A 147 -43.39 -36.42 -2.71
CA THR A 147 -43.13 -37.75 -2.17
C THR A 147 -43.55 -38.79 -3.21
N ALA A 148 -42.59 -39.30 -3.97
CA ALA A 148 -42.81 -40.50 -4.80
C ALA A 148 -42.56 -41.76 -3.95
N PRO A 149 -43.39 -42.79 -4.13
CA PRO A 149 -43.33 -44.01 -3.32
C PRO A 149 -42.11 -44.86 -3.67
N VAL A 150 -41.54 -45.43 -2.63
CA VAL A 150 -40.49 -46.46 -2.69
C VAL A 150 -41.09 -47.70 -3.35
N GLU A 151 -40.60 -48.04 -4.53
CA GLU A 151 -40.77 -49.38 -5.12
C GLU A 151 -39.41 -50.07 -5.13
N THR A 152 -39.31 -51.04 -4.29
CA THR A 152 -38.23 -52.02 -4.18
C THR A 152 -38.41 -53.07 -5.27
N GLU A 153 -37.46 -53.27 -6.15
CA GLU A 153 -37.15 -54.59 -6.70
C GLU A 153 -35.70 -54.69 -7.21
N PRO A 154 -35.14 -55.90 -7.22
CA PRO A 154 -33.70 -56.10 -7.05
C PRO A 154 -32.98 -56.58 -8.32
N THR A 155 -31.68 -56.40 -8.27
CA THR A 155 -30.63 -57.27 -8.84
C THR A 155 -30.60 -57.47 -10.37
N THR A 156 -29.52 -57.04 -10.98
CA THR A 156 -28.68 -57.92 -11.84
C THR A 156 -27.32 -57.34 -12.05
N VAL A 157 -26.34 -58.04 -11.56
CA VAL A 157 -24.90 -57.87 -11.78
C VAL A 157 -24.52 -58.38 -13.14
N ALA A 158 -23.73 -57.66 -13.94
CA ALA A 158 -22.81 -58.20 -14.95
C ALA A 158 -22.00 -57.09 -15.63
N PRO A 159 -20.89 -57.37 -16.30
CA PRO A 159 -19.56 -57.14 -15.72
C PRO A 159 -18.72 -56.12 -16.52
N ILE A 160 -17.65 -55.75 -15.90
CA ILE A 160 -16.49 -54.97 -16.33
C ILE A 160 -16.07 -55.29 -17.77
N GLN A 161 -15.95 -54.25 -18.62
CA GLN A 161 -15.09 -54.27 -19.76
C GLN A 161 -14.05 -53.14 -19.69
N LYS A 162 -12.86 -53.61 -19.50
CA LYS A 162 -11.58 -52.94 -19.57
C LYS A 162 -11.31 -52.56 -21.03
N ALA A 163 -11.13 -51.30 -21.35
CA ALA A 163 -10.58 -50.87 -22.61
C ALA A 163 -9.34 -50.01 -22.40
N THR A 164 -8.26 -50.52 -22.89
CA THR A 164 -6.88 -50.10 -22.97
C THR A 164 -6.72 -48.81 -23.78
N PRO A 165 -5.72 -47.98 -23.54
CA PRO A 165 -5.43 -46.79 -24.32
C PRO A 165 -4.66 -47.10 -25.59
N PRO A 166 -4.79 -46.33 -26.69
CA PRO A 166 -3.88 -46.40 -27.79
C PRO A 166 -2.67 -45.44 -27.60
N VAL A 167 -1.56 -46.03 -27.89
CA VAL A 167 -0.20 -45.55 -28.05
C VAL A 167 -0.08 -44.59 -29.22
N GLU A 168 0.65 -43.48 -28.97
CA GLU A 168 1.74 -42.88 -29.75
C GLU A 168 1.82 -43.18 -31.28
N GLU A 169 1.87 -42.14 -32.10
CA GLU A 169 2.73 -42.14 -33.26
C GLU A 169 3.28 -40.73 -33.57
N LYS A 170 4.59 -40.73 -33.68
CA LYS A 170 5.58 -39.73 -33.98
C LYS A 170 5.77 -39.67 -35.49
N ALA A 171 6.11 -38.51 -36.01
CA ALA A 171 6.89 -38.16 -37.20
C ALA A 171 6.23 -36.98 -37.96
N GLU A 172 6.87 -35.98 -38.43
CA GLU A 172 8.23 -35.70 -38.95
C GLU A 172 8.46 -34.18 -38.93
#